data_5f5bb9e6ed09010c1e65895c34593e9c
#
_entry.id   5f5bb9e6ed09010c1e65895c34593e9c
#
_cell.length_a   1.000
_cell.length_b   1.000
_cell.length_c   1.000
_cell.angle_alpha   90.00
_cell.angle_beta   90.00
_cell.angle_gamma   90.00
#
_symmetry.space_group_name_H-M   'P 1'
#
loop_
_entity.id
_entity.type
_entity.pdbx_description
1 polymer ?
#
loop_
_entity_poly.entity_id
_entity_poly.type
_entity_poly.pdbx_seq_one_letter_code
_entity_poly.pdbx_strand_id
1 'polypeptide(L)'
;MLYSKGKATTTYSIHVKQSEFAKQLGISRQALNVHLRKLRLNSYVRTGRGFIDVTEKGLALLGVSVNPAFVFIKVSPLRRSEAYQRLIELPIQRVFRVAGDMDAVLFVERERLDDALRKLAAIDGIQETKSYVTIETLK
;
A
#
# COMPACT_ATOMS: atom_id res chain seq x y z
N MET A 1 -8.58 -1.13 25.47
CA MET A 1 -8.58 -2.60 25.66
C MET A 1 -8.49 -3.37 24.35
N LEU A 2 -9.32 -3.13 23.34
CA LEU A 2 -9.24 -3.83 22.04
C LEU A 2 -7.91 -3.54 21.33
N TYR A 3 -7.46 -2.31 21.36
CA TYR A 3 -6.20 -1.90 20.73
C TYR A 3 -4.98 -2.63 21.33
N SER A 4 -4.91 -2.79 22.63
CA SER A 4 -3.77 -3.46 23.30
C SER A 4 -3.75 -4.98 23.10
N LYS A 5 -4.88 -5.59 22.73
CA LYS A 5 -5.01 -7.02 22.43
C LYS A 5 -4.98 -7.32 20.94
N GLY A 6 -5.05 -6.28 20.11
CA GLY A 6 -5.04 -6.41 18.67
C GLY A 6 -3.64 -6.64 18.12
N LYS A 7 -3.57 -7.29 16.97
CA LYS A 7 -2.36 -7.42 16.16
C LYS A 7 -2.48 -6.50 14.95
N ALA A 8 -1.45 -5.72 14.69
CA ALA A 8 -1.38 -4.94 13.46
C ALA A 8 -1.24 -5.88 12.26
N THR A 9 -2.06 -5.67 11.24
CA THR A 9 -2.04 -6.45 10.01
C THR A 9 -2.15 -5.52 8.81
N THR A 10 -1.59 -5.93 7.68
CA THR A 10 -1.73 -5.22 6.41
C THR A 10 -2.90 -5.80 5.63
N THR A 11 -3.82 -4.95 5.20
CA THR A 11 -4.92 -5.33 4.31
C THR A 11 -5.01 -4.34 3.15
N TYR A 12 -5.44 -4.82 2.00
CA TYR A 12 -5.82 -3.97 0.87
C TYR A 12 -7.33 -3.94 0.78
N SER A 13 -7.91 -2.77 0.96
CA SER A 13 -9.37 -2.59 1.01
C SER A 13 -9.87 -1.93 -0.26
N ILE A 14 -10.90 -2.51 -0.85
CA ILE A 14 -11.66 -1.93 -1.96
C ILE A 14 -13.04 -1.54 -1.42
N HIS A 15 -13.36 -0.28 -1.53
CA HIS A 15 -14.68 0.24 -1.16
C HIS A 15 -15.61 0.20 -2.38
N VAL A 16 -16.34 -0.90 -2.49
CA VAL A 16 -17.24 -1.15 -3.62
C VAL A 16 -18.43 -1.99 -3.19
N LYS A 17 -19.59 -1.72 -3.75
CA LYS A 17 -20.75 -2.60 -3.59
C LYS A 17 -20.52 -3.88 -4.40
N GLN A 18 -20.86 -5.04 -3.86
CA GLN A 18 -20.68 -6.32 -4.54
C GLN A 18 -21.41 -6.38 -5.89
N SER A 19 -22.59 -5.76 -5.99
CA SER A 19 -23.33 -5.66 -7.26
C SER A 19 -22.58 -4.87 -8.33
N GLU A 20 -21.92 -3.81 -7.95
CA GLU A 20 -21.11 -2.99 -8.84
C GLU A 20 -19.81 -3.70 -9.23
N PHE A 21 -19.16 -4.34 -8.28
CA PHE A 21 -17.96 -5.12 -8.53
C PHE A 21 -18.23 -6.32 -9.46
N ALA A 22 -19.37 -7.01 -9.30
CA ALA A 22 -19.80 -8.07 -10.21
C ALA A 22 -19.96 -7.56 -11.66
N LYS A 23 -20.55 -6.37 -11.84
CA LYS A 23 -20.65 -5.72 -13.15
C LYS A 23 -19.28 -5.44 -13.77
N GLN A 24 -18.33 -4.92 -12.99
CA GLN A 24 -16.97 -4.65 -13.45
C GLN A 24 -16.26 -5.93 -13.92
N LEU A 25 -16.53 -7.05 -13.25
CA LEU A 25 -15.97 -8.36 -13.61
C LEU A 25 -16.74 -9.08 -14.71
N GLY A 26 -17.89 -8.56 -15.15
CA GLY A 26 -18.72 -9.18 -16.18
C GLY A 26 -19.39 -10.49 -15.71
N ILE A 27 -19.64 -10.65 -14.41
CA ILE A 27 -20.28 -11.82 -13.81
C ILE A 27 -21.55 -11.43 -13.05
N SER A 28 -22.41 -12.41 -12.76
CA SER A 28 -23.57 -12.18 -11.90
C SER A 28 -23.15 -11.96 -10.44
N ARG A 29 -23.99 -11.26 -9.68
CA ARG A 29 -23.79 -11.10 -8.23
C ARG A 29 -23.74 -12.46 -7.51
N GLN A 30 -24.54 -13.41 -7.95
CA GLN A 30 -24.56 -14.77 -7.38
C GLN A 30 -23.24 -15.50 -7.63
N ALA A 31 -22.70 -15.42 -8.85
CA ALA A 31 -21.38 -15.98 -9.17
C ALA A 31 -20.27 -15.34 -8.32
N LEU A 32 -20.29 -14.01 -8.18
CA LEU A 32 -19.36 -13.31 -7.30
C LEU A 32 -19.46 -13.79 -5.85
N ASN A 33 -20.67 -13.96 -5.33
CA ASN A 33 -20.87 -14.44 -3.96
C ASN A 33 -20.29 -15.85 -3.75
N VAL A 34 -20.40 -16.73 -4.73
CA VAL A 34 -19.80 -18.07 -4.66
C VAL A 34 -18.28 -17.97 -4.57
N HIS A 35 -17.66 -17.14 -5.41
CA HIS A 35 -16.20 -16.95 -5.37
C HIS A 35 -15.73 -16.31 -4.08
N LEU A 36 -16.38 -15.26 -3.62
CA LEU A 36 -16.04 -14.57 -2.37
C LEU A 36 -16.21 -15.46 -1.16
N ARG A 37 -17.23 -16.33 -1.14
CA ARG A 37 -17.44 -17.31 -0.07
C ARG A 37 -16.28 -18.29 0.04
N LYS A 38 -15.79 -18.82 -1.07
CA LYS A 38 -14.63 -19.72 -1.10
C LYS A 38 -13.38 -19.00 -0.58
N LEU A 39 -13.15 -17.76 -1.01
CA LEU A 39 -12.00 -16.96 -0.56
C LEU A 39 -12.09 -16.62 0.93
N ARG A 40 -13.29 -16.32 1.45
CA ARG A 40 -13.50 -16.07 2.89
C ARG A 40 -13.24 -17.32 3.73
N LEU A 41 -13.70 -18.49 3.29
CA LEU A 41 -13.48 -19.76 4.00
C LEU A 41 -11.99 -20.07 4.17
N ASN A 42 -11.18 -19.68 3.20
CA ASN A 42 -9.72 -19.84 3.26
C ASN A 42 -9.01 -18.63 3.88
N SER A 43 -9.74 -17.65 4.41
CA SER A 43 -9.20 -16.42 5.02
C SER A 43 -8.37 -15.55 4.08
N TYR A 44 -8.54 -15.66 2.77
CA TYR A 44 -7.85 -14.83 1.78
C TYR A 44 -8.47 -13.44 1.67
N VAL A 45 -9.77 -13.33 1.90
CA VAL A 45 -10.49 -12.06 1.91
C VAL A 45 -11.40 -11.95 3.12
N ARG A 46 -11.73 -10.72 3.48
CA ARG A 46 -12.83 -10.36 4.37
C ARG A 46 -13.78 -9.47 3.60
N THR A 47 -15.04 -9.64 3.83
CA THR A 47 -16.07 -8.84 3.17
C THR A 47 -17.02 -8.25 4.19
N GLY A 48 -17.51 -7.07 3.91
CA GLY A 48 -18.54 -6.39 4.67
C GLY A 48 -19.41 -5.55 3.75
N ARG A 49 -20.25 -4.75 4.36
CA ARG A 49 -21.16 -3.86 3.61
C ARG A 49 -20.36 -2.75 2.93
N GLY A 50 -20.20 -2.89 1.62
CA GLY A 50 -19.52 -1.88 0.79
C GLY A 50 -17.98 -1.95 0.80
N PHE A 51 -17.40 -3.07 1.24
CA PHE A 51 -15.97 -3.27 1.14
C PHE A 51 -15.58 -4.74 0.92
N ILE A 52 -14.42 -4.93 0.35
CA ILE A 52 -13.72 -6.21 0.23
C ILE A 52 -12.27 -5.97 0.63
N ASP A 53 -11.79 -6.70 1.62
CA ASP A 53 -10.41 -6.67 2.08
C ASP A 53 -9.67 -7.91 1.60
N VAL A 54 -8.50 -7.73 0.99
CA VAL A 54 -7.53 -8.80 0.78
C VAL A 54 -6.63 -8.88 2.01
N THR A 55 -6.60 -10.03 2.66
CA THR A 55 -5.79 -10.25 3.86
C THR A 55 -4.31 -10.46 3.54
N GLU A 56 -3.44 -10.45 4.57
CA GLU A 56 -2.03 -10.82 4.39
C GLU A 56 -1.87 -12.19 3.74
N LYS A 57 -2.71 -13.16 4.13
CA LYS A 57 -2.72 -14.49 3.53
C LYS A 57 -3.12 -14.46 2.05
N GLY A 58 -4.11 -13.63 1.69
CA GLY A 58 -4.51 -13.42 0.30
C GLY A 58 -3.42 -12.72 -0.52
N LEU A 59 -2.75 -11.73 0.03
CA LEU A 59 -1.63 -11.04 -0.61
C LEU A 59 -0.45 -12.00 -0.85
N ALA A 60 -0.12 -12.83 0.12
CA ALA A 60 0.93 -13.84 -0.02
C ALA A 60 0.61 -14.84 -1.14
N LEU A 61 -0.65 -15.25 -1.29
CA LEU A 61 -1.10 -16.11 -2.40
C LEU A 61 -0.88 -15.46 -3.77
N LEU A 62 -1.05 -14.14 -3.86
CA LEU A 62 -0.80 -13.35 -5.08
C LEU A 62 0.69 -13.04 -5.30
N GLY A 63 1.58 -13.46 -4.41
CA GLY A 63 2.99 -13.13 -4.46
C GLY A 63 3.31 -11.68 -4.08
N VAL A 64 2.36 -10.96 -3.49
CA VAL A 64 2.55 -9.59 -3.01
C VAL A 64 3.17 -9.63 -1.62
N SER A 65 4.34 -9.03 -1.48
CA SER A 65 5.00 -8.91 -0.18
C SER A 65 4.28 -7.89 0.69
N VAL A 66 3.99 -8.28 1.94
CA VAL A 66 3.50 -7.35 2.97
C VAL A 66 4.64 -6.57 3.64
N ASN A 67 5.87 -6.93 3.36
CA ASN A 67 7.05 -6.24 3.87
C ASN A 67 7.37 -5.05 2.96
N PRO A 68 7.24 -3.81 3.45
CA PRO A 68 7.49 -2.63 2.63
C PRO A 68 8.99 -2.43 2.38
N ALA A 69 9.29 -1.68 1.34
CA ALA A 69 10.53 -0.94 1.24
C ALA A 69 10.31 0.47 1.81
N PHE A 70 11.34 1.02 2.41
CA PHE A 70 11.34 2.38 2.93
C PHE A 70 12.28 3.23 2.09
N VAL A 71 11.83 4.39 1.65
CA VAL A 71 12.69 5.35 0.96
C VAL A 71 12.71 6.64 1.75
N PHE A 72 13.85 6.98 2.27
CA PHE A 72 14.09 8.25 2.95
C PHE A 72 14.55 9.29 1.95
N ILE A 73 14.00 10.48 2.06
CA ILE A 73 14.21 11.56 1.10
C ILE A 73 14.67 12.81 1.81
N LYS A 74 15.70 13.44 1.26
CA LYS A 74 16.12 14.80 1.61
C LYS A 74 15.70 15.76 0.52
N VAL A 75 15.04 16.83 0.91
CA VAL A 75 14.45 17.82 -0.01
C VAL A 75 15.16 19.16 0.13
N SER A 76 15.42 19.81 -1.00
CA SER A 76 15.94 21.17 -1.00
C SER A 76 14.96 22.13 -0.32
N PRO A 77 15.40 22.95 0.66
CA PRO A 77 14.54 23.92 1.28
C PRO A 77 13.89 24.90 0.31
N LEU A 78 14.60 25.24 -0.76
CA LEU A 78 14.13 26.17 -1.78
C LEU A 78 13.00 25.64 -2.67
N ARG A 79 12.91 24.33 -2.81
CA ARG A 79 11.90 23.64 -3.65
C ARG A 79 11.00 22.71 -2.86
N ARG A 80 10.92 22.89 -1.56
CA ARG A 80 10.22 21.98 -0.64
C ARG A 80 8.75 21.79 -1.00
N SER A 81 8.01 22.85 -1.23
CA SER A 81 6.57 22.79 -1.54
C SER A 81 6.31 22.05 -2.84
N GLU A 82 7.08 22.35 -3.88
CA GLU A 82 6.94 21.68 -5.17
C GLU A 82 7.29 20.19 -5.07
N ALA A 83 8.38 19.87 -4.40
CA ALA A 83 8.81 18.49 -4.21
C ALA A 83 7.76 17.68 -3.45
N TYR A 84 7.16 18.21 -2.39
CA TYR A 84 6.10 17.51 -1.65
C TYR A 84 4.84 17.29 -2.48
N GLN A 85 4.44 18.26 -3.30
CA GLN A 85 3.32 18.07 -4.21
C GLN A 85 3.57 16.93 -5.20
N ARG A 86 4.76 16.89 -5.78
CA ARG A 86 5.16 15.81 -6.69
C ARG A 86 5.20 14.44 -5.99
N LEU A 87 5.66 14.38 -4.74
CA LEU A 87 5.66 13.16 -3.95
C LEU A 87 4.24 12.62 -3.71
N ILE A 88 3.28 13.50 -3.43
CA ILE A 88 1.88 13.13 -3.21
C ILE A 88 1.23 12.56 -4.48
N GLU A 89 1.64 13.03 -5.65
CA GLU A 89 1.13 12.56 -6.95
C GLU A 89 1.66 11.17 -7.34
N LEU A 90 2.72 10.69 -6.70
CA LEU A 90 3.28 9.38 -6.99
C LEU A 90 2.33 8.25 -6.55
N PRO A 91 2.24 7.15 -7.32
CA PRO A 91 1.45 5.98 -6.95
C PRO A 91 2.14 5.16 -5.84
N ILE A 92 2.32 5.77 -4.69
CA ILE A 92 2.98 5.24 -3.51
C ILE A 92 1.95 5.08 -2.41
N GLN A 93 2.05 4.00 -1.63
CA GLN A 93 1.08 3.69 -0.58
C GLN A 93 0.97 4.81 0.47
N ARG A 94 2.08 5.24 1.00
CA ARG A 94 2.12 6.24 2.07
C ARG A 94 3.37 7.09 1.98
N VAL A 95 3.21 8.36 2.22
CA VAL A 95 4.28 9.35 2.31
C VAL A 95 4.14 10.07 3.63
N PHE A 96 5.19 10.10 4.42
CA PHE A 96 5.25 10.82 5.68
C PHE A 96 6.28 11.92 5.59
N ARG A 97 5.92 13.11 6.04
CA ARG A 97 6.88 14.14 6.39
C ARG A 97 7.46 13.83 7.76
N VAL A 98 8.76 13.86 7.90
CA VAL A 98 9.46 13.54 9.15
C VAL A 98 10.35 14.69 9.58
N ALA A 99 10.67 14.74 10.86
CA ALA A 99 11.67 15.64 11.41
C ALA A 99 12.97 14.88 11.65
N GLY A 100 14.09 15.46 11.26
CA GLY A 100 15.43 14.86 11.41
C GLY A 100 16.29 15.21 10.20
N ASP A 101 17.31 14.39 9.94
CA ASP A 101 18.22 14.59 8.81
C ASP A 101 17.55 14.45 7.46
N MET A 102 16.54 13.60 7.40
CA MET A 102 15.71 13.39 6.22
C MET A 102 14.39 14.11 6.38
N ASP A 103 13.77 14.49 5.27
CA ASP A 103 12.54 15.30 5.26
C ASP A 103 11.28 14.48 5.09
N ALA A 104 11.37 13.36 4.39
CA ALA A 104 10.24 12.48 4.14
C ALA A 104 10.64 11.00 4.15
N VAL A 105 9.68 10.14 4.45
CA VAL A 105 9.80 8.70 4.30
C VAL A 105 8.61 8.15 3.54
N LEU A 106 8.90 7.30 2.56
CA LEU A 106 7.91 6.65 1.73
C LEU A 106 7.81 5.17 2.09
N PHE A 107 6.58 4.68 2.17
CA PHE A 107 6.28 3.25 2.21
C PHE A 107 5.94 2.82 0.79
N VAL A 108 6.76 1.93 0.25
CA VAL A 108 6.64 1.46 -1.11
C VAL A 108 6.49 -0.05 -1.10
N GLU A 109 5.61 -0.58 -1.92
CA GLU A 109 5.58 -2.01 -2.18
C GLU A 109 6.94 -2.44 -2.74
N ARG A 110 7.49 -3.52 -2.22
CA ARG A 110 8.81 -4.01 -2.59
C ARG A 110 8.96 -4.19 -4.11
N GLU A 111 7.93 -4.69 -4.75
CA GLU A 111 7.87 -4.95 -6.19
C GLU A 111 7.85 -3.66 -7.02
N ARG A 112 7.50 -2.54 -6.41
CA ARG A 112 7.44 -1.22 -7.05
C ARG A 112 8.61 -0.30 -6.72
N LEU A 113 9.59 -0.79 -5.95
CA LEU A 113 10.70 0.04 -5.48
C LEU A 113 11.48 0.66 -6.65
N ASP A 114 11.85 -0.12 -7.65
CA ASP A 114 12.62 0.38 -8.79
C ASP A 114 11.87 1.45 -9.59
N ASP A 115 10.56 1.26 -9.80
CA ASP A 115 9.73 2.25 -10.46
C ASP A 115 9.60 3.53 -9.62
N ALA A 116 9.42 3.39 -8.31
CA ALA A 116 9.37 4.52 -7.39
C ALA A 116 10.67 5.33 -7.41
N LEU A 117 11.82 4.66 -7.33
CA LEU A 117 13.13 5.32 -7.36
C LEU A 117 13.36 6.06 -8.68
N ARG A 118 12.93 5.48 -9.79
CA ARG A 118 13.02 6.11 -11.11
C ARG A 118 12.17 7.38 -11.18
N LYS A 119 10.95 7.34 -10.66
CA LYS A 119 10.06 8.51 -10.60
C LYS A 119 10.59 9.58 -9.64
N LEU A 120 11.16 9.18 -8.51
CA LEU A 120 11.78 10.11 -7.58
C LEU A 120 12.97 10.85 -8.20
N ALA A 121 13.79 10.17 -8.99
CA ALA A 121 14.93 10.78 -9.68
C ALA A 121 14.51 11.88 -10.68
N ALA A 122 13.27 11.86 -11.16
CA ALA A 122 12.71 12.87 -12.06
C ALA A 122 12.15 14.10 -11.31
N ILE A 123 12.09 14.10 -9.98
CA ILE A 123 11.55 15.21 -9.20
C ILE A 123 12.68 16.20 -8.86
N ASP A 124 12.55 17.43 -9.36
CA ASP A 124 13.43 18.50 -8.97
C ASP A 124 13.25 18.85 -7.49
N GLY A 125 14.36 19.10 -6.80
CA GLY A 125 14.35 19.46 -5.39
C GLY A 125 14.60 18.28 -4.45
N ILE A 126 14.64 17.05 -4.92
CA ILE A 126 15.13 15.90 -4.16
C ILE A 126 16.65 15.88 -4.24
N GLN A 127 17.31 16.03 -3.08
CA GLN A 127 18.77 16.08 -2.98
C GLN A 127 19.39 14.71 -2.75
N GLU A 128 18.72 13.87 -1.95
CA GLU A 128 19.24 12.56 -1.56
C GLU A 128 18.08 11.60 -1.34
N THR A 129 18.30 10.35 -1.73
CA THR A 129 17.41 9.23 -1.43
C THR A 129 18.19 8.08 -0.82
N LYS A 130 17.64 7.45 0.23
CA LYS A 130 18.18 6.23 0.84
C LYS A 130 17.07 5.18 0.89
N SER A 131 17.32 4.04 0.28
CA SER A 131 16.34 2.94 0.23
C SER A 131 16.73 1.82 1.18
N TYR A 132 15.74 1.28 1.86
CA TYR A 132 15.89 0.14 2.75
C TYR A 132 14.79 -0.88 2.43
N VAL A 133 15.20 -2.11 2.23
CA VAL A 133 14.26 -3.22 1.98
C VAL A 133 14.11 -4.02 3.27
N THR A 134 12.87 -4.22 3.70
CA THR A 134 12.59 -5.06 4.87
C THR A 134 13.03 -6.50 4.60
N ILE A 135 13.84 -7.04 5.47
CA ILE A 135 14.28 -8.44 5.41
C ILE A 135 13.24 -9.35 6.05
N GLU A 136 12.79 -8.97 7.26
CA GLU A 136 11.80 -9.73 8.01
C GLU A 136 11.02 -8.81 8.97
N THR A 137 9.85 -9.25 9.37
CA THR A 137 9.06 -8.61 10.43
C THR A 137 9.35 -9.36 11.73
N LEU A 138 9.84 -8.64 12.73
CA LEU A 138 10.18 -9.23 14.04
C LEU A 138 8.98 -9.30 14.99
N LYS A 139 7.94 -8.46 14.77
CA LYS A 139 6.77 -8.39 15.66
C LYS A 139 5.53 -7.95 14.89
#